data_38475cee15d7dba5bf6adf69baaa08e6
#
_entry.id   38475cee15d7dba5bf6adf69baaa08e6
#
_cell.length_a   1.000
_cell.length_b   1.000
_cell.length_c   1.000
_cell.angle_alpha   90.00
_cell.angle_beta   90.00
_cell.angle_gamma   90.00
#
_symmetry.space_group_name_H-M   'P 1'
#
loop_
_entity.id
_entity.type
_entity.pdbx_description
1 polymer ?
#
loop_
_entity_poly.entity_id
_entity_poly.type
_entity_poly.pdbx_seq_one_letter_code
_entity_poly.pdbx_strand_id
1 'polypeptide(L)'
;MFKVHHIGYTVADIPATVQQCSLFGYQAGPVLYDEMLQVELCYLTLQGHETIELIHQLNDASLERQLLQANGVMPYHIAYEADDFDQACTTLDSLGYRRLFDPVPVAALNGIRICYFHHPAIGYVELLEGC
;
A
#
# COMPACT_ATOMS: atom_id res chain seq x y z
N MET A 1 -0.96 4.58 -18.75
CA MET A 1 -1.10 5.78 -17.91
C MET A 1 -1.24 5.38 -16.46
N PHE A 2 -0.68 6.14 -15.57
CA PHE A 2 -0.73 5.87 -14.14
C PHE A 2 -1.55 6.93 -13.42
N LYS A 3 -2.20 6.52 -12.34
CA LYS A 3 -2.94 7.42 -11.47
C LYS A 3 -2.57 7.07 -10.02
N VAL A 4 -2.25 8.07 -9.19
CA VAL A 4 -1.97 7.82 -7.78
C VAL A 4 -3.23 7.27 -7.12
N HIS A 5 -3.10 6.13 -6.46
CA HIS A 5 -4.19 5.48 -5.75
C HIS A 5 -4.14 5.81 -4.26
N HIS A 6 -2.97 5.66 -3.65
CA HIS A 6 -2.80 5.97 -2.23
C HIS A 6 -1.34 6.11 -1.83
N ILE A 7 -1.13 6.63 -0.62
CA ILE A 7 0.16 6.60 0.07
C ILE A 7 0.04 5.59 1.20
N GLY A 8 0.92 4.59 1.23
CA GLY A 8 0.86 3.52 2.22
C GLY A 8 1.70 3.80 3.45
N TYR A 9 1.10 3.60 4.63
CA TYR A 9 1.76 3.70 5.93
C TYR A 9 1.81 2.33 6.59
N THR A 10 2.96 1.98 7.16
CA THR A 10 3.04 0.83 8.06
C THR A 10 2.76 1.33 9.48
N VAL A 11 1.80 0.69 10.16
CA VAL A 11 1.32 1.13 11.48
C VAL A 11 1.26 -0.04 12.44
N ALA A 12 1.34 0.26 13.74
CA ALA A 12 1.24 -0.73 14.82
C ALA A 12 -0.18 -0.87 15.34
N ASP A 13 -0.99 0.18 15.22
CA ASP A 13 -2.31 0.26 15.84
C ASP A 13 -3.16 1.19 14.99
N ILE A 14 -4.04 0.61 14.18
CA ILE A 14 -4.88 1.38 13.25
C ILE A 14 -5.73 2.40 14.00
N PRO A 15 -6.50 2.05 15.05
CA PRO A 15 -7.30 3.04 15.77
C PRO A 15 -6.50 4.22 16.31
N ALA A 16 -5.30 3.97 16.83
CA ALA A 16 -4.45 5.04 17.36
C ALA A 16 -4.02 6.01 16.25
N THR A 17 -3.64 5.48 15.09
CA THR A 17 -3.25 6.32 13.95
C THR A 17 -4.45 7.08 13.38
N VAL A 18 -5.60 6.44 13.28
CA VAL A 18 -6.85 7.10 12.84
C VAL A 18 -7.17 8.29 13.72
N GLN A 19 -7.04 8.13 15.04
CA GLN A 19 -7.31 9.22 15.97
C GLN A 19 -6.41 10.42 15.72
N GLN A 20 -5.12 10.20 15.47
CA GLN A 20 -4.19 11.29 15.19
C GLN A 20 -4.48 11.94 13.83
N CYS A 21 -4.73 11.13 12.82
CA CYS A 21 -5.01 11.67 11.48
C CYS A 21 -6.33 12.45 11.42
N SER A 22 -7.30 12.12 12.26
CA SER A 22 -8.57 12.84 12.32
C SER A 22 -8.38 14.29 12.73
N LEU A 23 -7.31 14.62 13.48
CA LEU A 23 -6.98 16.00 13.84
C LEU A 23 -6.69 16.85 12.62
N PHE A 24 -6.24 16.22 11.53
CA PHE A 24 -5.92 16.91 10.27
C PHE A 24 -7.06 16.85 9.26
N GLY A 25 -8.22 16.31 9.66
CA GLY A 25 -9.41 16.30 8.84
C GLY A 25 -9.65 15.00 8.08
N TYR A 26 -8.79 14.00 8.22
CA TYR A 26 -8.99 12.70 7.54
C TYR A 26 -10.17 11.94 8.13
N GLN A 27 -10.90 11.28 7.26
CA GLN A 27 -12.00 10.40 7.64
C GLN A 27 -11.61 8.96 7.35
N ALA A 28 -11.84 8.08 8.32
CA ALA A 28 -11.48 6.67 8.19
C ALA A 28 -12.65 5.87 7.61
N GLY A 29 -12.34 5.01 6.66
CA GLY A 29 -13.24 3.95 6.21
C GLY A 29 -13.22 2.77 7.18
N PRO A 30 -13.89 1.66 6.81
CA PRO A 30 -13.87 0.46 7.64
C PRO A 30 -12.49 -0.20 7.64
N VAL A 31 -12.19 -0.93 8.70
CA VAL A 31 -11.00 -1.78 8.72
C VAL A 31 -11.33 -3.04 7.93
N LEU A 32 -10.50 -3.32 6.92
CA LEU A 32 -10.60 -4.51 6.08
C LEU A 32 -9.53 -5.50 6.49
N TYR A 33 -9.86 -6.78 6.48
CA TYR A 33 -8.90 -7.83 6.79
C TYR A 33 -8.72 -8.75 5.57
N ASP A 34 -7.47 -9.01 5.19
CA ASP A 34 -7.13 -9.99 4.16
C ASP A 34 -6.42 -11.17 4.82
N GLU A 35 -7.09 -12.33 4.81
CA GLU A 35 -6.59 -13.52 5.51
C GLU A 35 -5.33 -14.08 4.86
N MET A 36 -5.28 -14.11 3.53
CA MET A 36 -4.13 -14.67 2.81
C MET A 36 -2.87 -13.85 3.07
N LEU A 37 -2.98 -12.53 3.02
CA LEU A 37 -1.86 -11.63 3.26
C LEU A 37 -1.65 -11.33 4.73
N GLN A 38 -2.54 -11.77 5.61
CA GLN A 38 -2.50 -11.52 7.06
C GLN A 38 -2.36 -10.04 7.38
N VAL A 39 -3.19 -9.22 6.75
CA VAL A 39 -3.07 -7.77 6.86
C VAL A 39 -4.42 -7.13 7.16
N GLU A 40 -4.41 -6.14 8.05
CA GLU A 40 -5.52 -5.22 8.27
C GLU A 40 -5.24 -3.93 7.53
N LEU A 41 -6.24 -3.44 6.81
CA LEU A 41 -6.14 -2.24 5.99
C LEU A 41 -7.21 -1.23 6.39
N CYS A 42 -6.87 0.05 6.38
CA CYS A 42 -7.84 1.11 6.61
C CYS A 42 -7.50 2.31 5.74
N TYR A 43 -8.44 2.73 4.91
CA TYR A 43 -8.25 3.90 4.06
C TYR A 43 -8.70 5.16 4.77
N LEU A 44 -7.87 6.19 4.70
CA LEU A 44 -8.17 7.53 5.21
C LEU A 44 -8.33 8.47 4.02
N THR A 45 -9.40 9.25 4.02
CA THR A 45 -9.67 10.19 2.94
C THR A 45 -9.77 11.61 3.45
N LEU A 46 -9.32 12.55 2.62
CA LEU A 46 -9.43 13.98 2.86
C LEU A 46 -9.72 14.62 1.51
N GLN A 47 -10.83 15.34 1.41
CA GLN A 47 -11.27 15.90 0.14
C GLN A 47 -10.20 16.77 -0.51
N GLY A 48 -9.92 16.50 -1.79
CA GLY A 48 -8.91 17.21 -2.56
C GLY A 48 -7.47 16.77 -2.30
N HIS A 49 -7.26 15.73 -1.49
CA HIS A 49 -5.93 15.20 -1.14
C HIS A 49 -5.85 13.72 -1.42
N GLU A 50 -4.61 13.22 -1.44
CA GLU A 50 -4.39 11.80 -1.70
C GLU A 50 -4.89 10.94 -0.54
N THR A 51 -5.40 9.76 -0.89
CA THR A 51 -5.82 8.75 0.09
C THR A 51 -4.61 8.17 0.78
N ILE A 52 -4.72 7.95 2.09
CA ILE A 52 -3.71 7.23 2.86
C ILE A 52 -4.25 5.84 3.18
N GLU A 53 -3.44 4.82 2.98
CA GLU A 53 -3.77 3.45 3.38
C GLU A 53 -2.93 3.09 4.60
N LEU A 54 -3.60 2.79 5.71
CA LEU A 54 -2.92 2.27 6.91
C LEU A 54 -2.85 0.77 6.79
N ILE A 55 -1.65 0.23 6.97
CA ILE A 55 -1.37 -1.19 6.83
C ILE A 55 -0.82 -1.72 8.15
N HIS A 56 -1.61 -2.58 8.79
CA HIS A 56 -1.17 -3.31 9.99
C HIS A 56 -0.94 -4.76 9.59
N GLN A 57 0.31 -5.09 9.34
CA GLN A 57 0.71 -6.43 8.93
C GLN A 57 0.84 -7.32 10.18
N LEU A 58 0.19 -8.48 10.16
CA LEU A 58 0.19 -9.41 11.29
C LEU A 58 1.33 -10.43 11.21
N ASN A 59 2.00 -10.54 10.07
CA ASN A 59 3.14 -11.42 9.88
C ASN A 59 4.43 -10.71 10.28
N ASP A 60 5.09 -11.18 11.35
CA ASP A 60 6.30 -10.57 11.89
C ASP A 60 7.47 -10.56 10.90
N ALA A 61 7.49 -11.47 9.93
CA ALA A 61 8.56 -11.56 8.92
C ALA A 61 8.33 -10.64 7.73
N SER A 62 7.22 -9.91 7.67
CA SER A 62 6.89 -9.06 6.54
C SER A 62 7.79 -7.82 6.45
N LEU A 63 7.87 -7.24 5.25
CA LEU A 63 8.56 -5.98 5.03
C LEU A 63 7.99 -4.87 5.93
N GLU A 64 6.66 -4.78 6.02
CA GLU A 64 5.98 -3.74 6.79
C GLU A 64 6.35 -3.81 8.27
N ARG A 65 6.42 -5.01 8.83
CA ARG A 65 6.81 -5.19 10.23
C ARG A 65 8.28 -4.86 10.46
N GLN A 66 9.14 -5.21 9.52
CA GLN A 66 10.57 -4.87 9.60
C GLN A 66 10.77 -3.36 9.57
N LEU A 67 10.08 -2.67 8.66
CA LEU A 67 10.16 -1.20 8.58
C LEU A 67 9.60 -0.55 9.85
N LEU A 68 8.50 -1.07 10.36
CA LEU A 68 7.89 -0.57 11.60
C LEU A 68 8.85 -0.70 12.79
N GLN A 69 9.52 -1.84 12.93
CA GLN A 69 10.48 -2.07 14.01
C GLN A 69 11.70 -1.17 13.89
N ALA A 70 12.17 -0.93 12.66
CA ALA A 70 13.37 -0.14 12.43
C ALA A 70 13.14 1.35 12.57
N ASN A 71 11.98 1.87 12.14
CA ASN A 71 11.75 3.29 11.96
C ASN A 71 10.48 3.81 12.65
N GLY A 72 9.61 2.94 13.18
CA GLY A 72 8.31 3.32 13.70
C GLY A 72 7.28 3.52 12.60
N VAL A 73 6.15 4.08 12.94
CA VAL A 73 5.07 4.38 11.99
C VAL A 73 5.57 5.36 10.94
N MET A 74 5.40 5.01 9.66
CA MET A 74 5.94 5.84 8.57
C MET A 74 5.24 5.54 7.25
N PRO A 75 5.20 6.53 6.32
CA PRO A 75 4.86 6.24 4.93
C PRO A 75 6.01 5.42 4.32
N TYR A 76 5.69 4.41 3.49
CA TYR A 76 6.75 3.61 2.89
C TYR A 76 6.55 3.32 1.41
N HIS A 77 5.36 3.52 0.85
CA HIS A 77 5.17 3.40 -0.58
C HIS A 77 4.12 4.35 -1.11
N ILE A 78 4.22 4.64 -2.41
CA ILE A 78 3.15 5.25 -3.17
C ILE A 78 2.60 4.18 -4.10
N ALA A 79 1.28 4.07 -4.16
CA ALA A 79 0.59 3.12 -5.01
C ALA A 79 0.03 3.81 -6.24
N TYR A 80 0.26 3.21 -7.40
CA TYR A 80 -0.25 3.71 -8.67
C TYR A 80 -1.17 2.68 -9.30
N GLU A 81 -2.32 3.14 -9.75
CA GLU A 81 -3.24 2.35 -10.54
C GLU A 81 -2.80 2.43 -12.01
N ALA A 82 -2.68 1.28 -12.66
CA ALA A 82 -2.25 1.20 -14.06
C ALA A 82 -3.39 0.73 -14.94
N ASP A 83 -3.59 1.41 -16.07
CA ASP A 83 -4.61 1.02 -17.06
C ASP A 83 -4.31 -0.38 -17.62
N ASP A 84 -3.04 -0.63 -17.94
CA ASP A 84 -2.56 -1.93 -18.39
C ASP A 84 -1.55 -2.43 -17.36
N PHE A 85 -2.06 -3.15 -16.38
CA PHE A 85 -1.26 -3.61 -15.24
C PHE A 85 -0.10 -4.51 -15.67
N ASP A 86 -0.38 -5.49 -16.56
CA ASP A 86 0.65 -6.44 -16.98
C ASP A 86 1.77 -5.74 -17.75
N GLN A 87 1.41 -4.82 -18.65
CA GLN A 87 2.39 -4.04 -19.39
C GLN A 87 3.21 -3.15 -18.46
N ALA A 88 2.57 -2.53 -17.46
CA ALA A 88 3.25 -1.69 -16.49
C ALA A 88 4.28 -2.50 -15.70
N CYS A 89 3.92 -3.70 -15.24
CA CYS A 89 4.85 -4.58 -14.53
C CYS A 89 6.06 -4.92 -15.40
N THR A 90 5.83 -5.28 -16.67
CA THR A 90 6.91 -5.59 -17.61
C THR A 90 7.81 -4.38 -17.84
N THR A 91 7.23 -3.20 -17.95
CA THR A 91 7.99 -1.96 -18.13
C THR A 91 8.91 -1.71 -16.96
N LEU A 92 8.40 -1.84 -15.73
CA LEU A 92 9.22 -1.63 -14.53
C LEU A 92 10.34 -2.66 -14.44
N ASP A 93 10.05 -3.93 -14.77
CA ASP A 93 11.10 -4.97 -14.82
C ASP A 93 12.24 -4.55 -15.74
N SER A 94 11.92 -4.01 -16.91
CA SER A 94 12.93 -3.62 -17.91
C SER A 94 13.74 -2.40 -17.51
N LEU A 95 13.23 -1.60 -16.56
CA LEU A 95 13.88 -0.37 -16.09
C LEU A 95 14.66 -0.57 -14.78
N GLY A 96 14.89 -1.81 -14.36
CA GLY A 96 15.72 -2.10 -13.21
C GLY A 96 14.96 -2.15 -11.88
N TYR A 97 13.64 -2.11 -11.90
CA TYR A 97 12.85 -2.32 -10.69
C TYR A 97 12.85 -3.79 -10.33
N ARG A 98 12.96 -4.09 -9.04
CA ARG A 98 12.92 -5.46 -8.53
C ARG A 98 11.53 -5.73 -7.97
N ARG A 99 10.86 -6.77 -8.48
CA ARG A 99 9.60 -7.23 -7.88
C ARG A 99 9.88 -7.86 -6.51
N LEU A 100 9.07 -7.52 -5.52
CA LEU A 100 9.17 -8.14 -4.20
C LEU A 100 8.47 -9.50 -4.18
N PHE A 101 7.46 -9.66 -5.05
CA PHE A 101 6.73 -10.93 -5.25
C PHE A 101 5.98 -10.83 -6.58
N ASP A 102 5.53 -11.98 -7.08
CA ASP A 102 4.69 -12.01 -8.29
C ASP A 102 3.33 -11.38 -8.01
N PRO A 103 2.67 -10.78 -9.03
CA PRO A 103 1.35 -10.19 -8.84
C PRO A 103 0.37 -11.15 -8.17
N VAL A 104 -0.37 -10.64 -7.17
CA VAL A 104 -1.34 -11.41 -6.41
C VAL A 104 -2.67 -10.67 -6.34
N PRO A 105 -3.81 -11.40 -6.38
CA PRO A 105 -5.10 -10.78 -6.11
C PRO A 105 -5.26 -10.53 -4.61
N VAL A 106 -5.91 -9.42 -4.27
CA VAL A 106 -6.19 -9.06 -2.87
C VAL A 106 -7.70 -9.16 -2.64
N ALA A 107 -8.12 -10.16 -1.86
CA ALA A 107 -9.54 -10.41 -1.61
C ALA A 107 -10.21 -9.21 -0.94
N ALA A 108 -9.53 -8.55 -0.01
CA ALA A 108 -10.05 -7.36 0.66
C ALA A 108 -10.28 -6.18 -0.31
N LEU A 109 -9.69 -6.21 -1.51
CA LEU A 109 -9.86 -5.22 -2.56
C LEU A 109 -10.62 -5.79 -3.76
N ASN A 110 -11.51 -6.74 -3.53
CA ASN A 110 -12.37 -7.35 -4.56
C ASN A 110 -11.58 -8.08 -5.66
N GLY A 111 -10.43 -8.65 -5.30
CA GLY A 111 -9.62 -9.43 -6.23
C GLY A 111 -8.73 -8.62 -7.16
N ILE A 112 -8.62 -7.33 -6.96
CA ILE A 112 -7.67 -6.49 -7.70
C ILE A 112 -6.27 -7.01 -7.45
N ARG A 113 -5.49 -7.19 -8.55
CA ARG A 113 -4.11 -7.66 -8.44
C ARG A 113 -3.19 -6.50 -8.05
N ILE A 114 -2.21 -6.81 -7.21
CA ILE A 114 -1.17 -5.88 -6.81
C ILE A 114 0.21 -6.49 -7.02
N CYS A 115 1.21 -5.63 -7.13
CA CYS A 115 2.61 -6.04 -7.14
C CYS A 115 3.45 -4.93 -6.53
N TYR A 116 4.37 -5.29 -5.63
CA TYR A 116 5.30 -4.33 -5.05
C TYR A 116 6.64 -4.42 -5.78
N PHE A 117 7.25 -3.25 -5.97
CA PHE A 117 8.54 -3.10 -6.60
C PHE A 117 9.46 -2.27 -5.72
N HIS A 118 10.75 -2.42 -5.92
CA HIS A 118 11.77 -1.58 -5.31
C HIS A 118 12.78 -1.12 -6.35
N HIS A 119 13.14 0.14 -6.27
CA HIS A 119 14.24 0.71 -7.06
C HIS A 119 15.05 1.65 -6.17
N PRO A 120 16.41 1.60 -6.23
CA PRO A 120 17.24 2.41 -5.32
C PRO A 120 16.98 3.91 -5.39
N ALA A 121 16.53 4.41 -6.54
CA ALA A 121 16.31 5.85 -6.73
C ALA A 121 14.97 6.33 -6.20
N ILE A 122 14.00 5.44 -6.00
CA ILE A 122 12.63 5.86 -5.64
C ILE A 122 12.07 5.11 -4.42
N GLY A 123 12.68 3.99 -4.03
CA GLY A 123 12.20 3.17 -2.92
C GLY A 123 11.11 2.21 -3.33
N TYR A 124 10.12 2.03 -2.47
CA TYR A 124 9.03 1.08 -2.69
C TYR A 124 7.89 1.71 -3.45
N VAL A 125 7.39 0.97 -4.45
CA VAL A 125 6.26 1.36 -5.28
C VAL A 125 5.30 0.19 -5.36
N GLU A 126 4.01 0.48 -5.26
CA GLU A 126 2.97 -0.53 -5.49
C GLU A 126 2.25 -0.21 -6.79
N LEU A 127 2.01 -1.24 -7.61
CA LEU A 127 1.09 -1.13 -8.74
C LEU A 127 -0.18 -1.87 -8.41
N LEU A 128 -1.32 -1.25 -8.73
CA LEU A 128 -2.64 -1.86 -8.65
C LEU A 128 -3.21 -1.97 -10.07
N GLU A 129 -3.92 -3.07 -10.28
CA GLU A 129 -4.66 -3.28 -11.51
C GLU A 129 -5.81 -2.26 -11.58
N GLY A 130 -5.88 -1.49 -12.67
CA GLY A 130 -6.95 -0.54 -12.88
C GLY A 130 -8.25 -1.22 -13.28
N CYS A 131 -9.37 -0.52 -13.07
CA CYS A 131 -10.70 -0.98 -13.48
C CYS A 131 -10.95 -0.69 -14.95
#